data_949ef6b804b57ef68f16ba060415f462
#
_entry.id   949ef6b804b57ef68f16ba060415f462
#
_cell.length_a   1.000
_cell.length_b   1.000
_cell.length_c   1.000
_cell.angle_alpha   90.00
_cell.angle_beta   90.00
_cell.angle_gamma   90.00
#
_symmetry.space_group_name_H-M   'P 1'
#
loop_
_entity.id
_entity.type
_entity.pdbx_description
1 polymer ?
#
loop_
_entity_poly.entity_id
_entity_poly.type
_entity_poly.pdbx_seq_one_letter_code
_entity_poly.pdbx_strand_id
1 'polypeptide(L)'
;MLYSKMLGDNAQQLVVESHRSIQTRSLLPYNTNTVRTVIRESHNLAQSISTTAAPFQGTQGIQPTPGVSAELIVSALALQRNKRALYVYHQQRIDTIKDKFWEKGGVASNVFAQGMETRQNMTTFDEAFAKGYSDLCLQFKTSWYRGVGSREREIEDYMEEEVDDEDEEEPTQLMDAVDLFGGGTNISPPKDLMVDVRVIKDMGEVELLSGNRINLEKGKQYFLPREDVEAMVVSGAVELVE
;
A
#
# COMPACT_ATOMS: atom_id res chain seq x y z
N MET A 1 9.99 -27.06 -36.85
CA MET A 1 11.19 -26.93 -36.01
C MET A 1 10.73 -26.79 -34.56
N LEU A 2 10.85 -27.85 -33.76
CA LEU A 2 10.60 -27.81 -32.33
C LEU A 2 11.81 -27.10 -31.70
N TYR A 3 11.66 -25.82 -31.36
CA TYR A 3 12.63 -25.14 -30.50
C TYR A 3 12.68 -25.92 -29.19
N SER A 4 13.80 -26.59 -28.95
CA SER A 4 14.09 -27.14 -27.61
C SER A 4 14.05 -26.01 -26.64
N LYS A 5 13.02 -25.95 -25.78
CA LYS A 5 12.94 -24.95 -24.71
C LYS A 5 14.17 -25.12 -23.82
N MET A 6 14.99 -24.07 -23.74
CA MET A 6 16.12 -24.04 -22.85
C MET A 6 15.66 -23.95 -21.39
N LEU A 7 16.47 -24.45 -20.48
CA LEU A 7 16.25 -24.31 -19.04
C LEU A 7 16.12 -22.82 -18.68
N GLY A 8 14.99 -22.44 -18.06
CA GLY A 8 14.73 -21.09 -17.58
C GLY A 8 14.03 -20.14 -18.58
N ASP A 9 13.69 -20.57 -19.79
CA ASP A 9 12.95 -19.72 -20.78
C ASP A 9 11.60 -19.29 -20.23
N ASN A 10 10.88 -20.19 -19.56
CA ASN A 10 9.59 -19.88 -18.95
C ASN A 10 9.74 -18.88 -17.77
N ALA A 11 10.81 -19.02 -17.00
CA ALA A 11 11.12 -18.09 -15.92
C ALA A 11 11.45 -16.69 -16.46
N GLN A 12 12.18 -16.61 -17.56
CA GLN A 12 12.46 -15.36 -18.24
C GLN A 12 11.19 -14.69 -18.78
N GLN A 13 10.23 -15.46 -19.31
CA GLN A 13 8.95 -14.93 -19.76
C GLN A 13 8.19 -14.24 -18.61
N LEU A 14 8.17 -14.82 -17.40
CA LEU A 14 7.54 -14.18 -16.23
C LEU A 14 8.22 -12.84 -15.85
N VAL A 15 9.55 -12.78 -15.96
CA VAL A 15 10.29 -11.52 -15.70
C VAL A 15 9.94 -10.45 -16.74
N VAL A 16 9.81 -10.83 -18.02
CA VAL A 16 9.40 -9.90 -19.09
C VAL A 16 7.97 -9.41 -18.87
N GLU A 17 7.04 -10.27 -18.43
CA GLU A 17 5.68 -9.87 -18.06
C GLU A 17 5.67 -8.90 -16.88
N SER A 18 6.47 -9.18 -15.84
CA SER A 18 6.63 -8.27 -14.70
C SER A 18 7.12 -6.89 -15.13
N HIS A 19 8.13 -6.83 -15.99
CA HIS A 19 8.65 -5.59 -16.53
C HIS A 19 7.60 -4.83 -17.36
N ARG A 20 6.81 -5.53 -18.17
CA ARG A 20 5.69 -4.92 -18.91
C ARG A 20 4.65 -4.33 -17.99
N SER A 21 4.27 -5.03 -16.91
CA SER A 21 3.33 -4.54 -15.90
C SER A 21 3.82 -3.25 -15.24
N ILE A 22 5.11 -3.15 -14.94
CA ILE A 22 5.73 -1.91 -14.42
C ILE A 22 5.62 -0.77 -15.44
N GLN A 23 5.95 -1.03 -16.72
CA GLN A 23 5.90 -0.01 -17.76
C GLN A 23 4.48 0.51 -18.01
N THR A 24 3.49 -0.37 -18.00
CA THR A 24 2.08 -0.02 -18.22
C THR A 24 1.38 0.49 -16.97
N ARG A 25 2.01 0.40 -15.79
CA ARG A 25 1.40 0.72 -14.49
C ARG A 25 0.05 0.02 -14.28
N SER A 26 -0.09 -1.19 -14.83
CA SER A 26 -1.33 -1.97 -14.76
C SER A 26 -1.05 -3.38 -14.25
N LEU A 27 -2.00 -3.94 -13.51
CA LEU A 27 -1.94 -5.32 -13.08
C LEU A 27 -2.36 -6.22 -14.24
N LEU A 28 -1.42 -7.00 -14.78
CA LEU A 28 -1.71 -7.97 -15.82
C LEU A 28 -2.41 -9.22 -15.28
N PRO A 29 -3.21 -9.95 -16.10
CA PRO A 29 -3.78 -11.23 -15.72
C PRO A 29 -2.70 -12.21 -15.23
N TYR A 30 -3.04 -13.00 -14.22
CA TYR A 30 -2.10 -13.98 -13.66
C TYR A 30 -1.79 -15.12 -14.65
N ASN A 31 -0.51 -15.32 -14.99
CA ASN A 31 -0.07 -16.34 -15.92
C ASN A 31 0.09 -17.71 -15.25
N THR A 32 -1.04 -18.34 -14.96
CA THR A 32 -1.10 -19.65 -14.27
C THR A 32 -0.29 -20.73 -14.99
N ASN A 33 -0.32 -20.77 -16.31
CA ASN A 33 0.32 -21.82 -17.09
C ASN A 33 1.84 -21.75 -17.00
N THR A 34 2.40 -20.55 -17.19
CA THR A 34 3.85 -20.34 -17.11
C THR A 34 4.35 -20.55 -15.69
N VAL A 35 3.65 -20.04 -14.68
CA VAL A 35 4.00 -20.26 -13.26
C VAL A 35 4.02 -21.75 -12.91
N ARG A 36 2.98 -22.51 -13.28
CA ARG A 36 2.94 -23.97 -13.07
C ARG A 36 4.09 -24.69 -13.77
N THR A 37 4.45 -24.25 -14.98
CA THR A 37 5.54 -24.85 -15.74
C THR A 37 6.90 -24.60 -15.06
N VAL A 38 7.14 -23.36 -14.57
CA VAL A 38 8.37 -23.02 -13.83
C VAL A 38 8.45 -23.78 -12.50
N ILE A 39 7.34 -23.94 -11.80
CA ILE A 39 7.30 -24.74 -10.56
C ILE A 39 7.65 -26.20 -10.84
N ARG A 40 7.08 -26.80 -11.90
CA ARG A 40 7.36 -28.18 -12.30
C ARG A 40 8.82 -28.37 -12.70
N GLU A 41 9.37 -27.43 -13.50
CA GLU A 41 10.78 -27.41 -13.89
C GLU A 41 11.68 -27.32 -12.64
N SER A 42 11.36 -26.45 -11.68
CA SER A 42 12.09 -26.31 -10.44
C SER A 42 12.05 -27.58 -9.58
N HIS A 43 10.90 -28.27 -9.54
CA HIS A 43 10.77 -29.53 -8.84
C HIS A 43 11.62 -30.63 -9.49
N ASN A 44 11.60 -30.75 -10.81
CA ASN A 44 12.40 -31.71 -11.56
C ASN A 44 13.90 -31.46 -11.36
N LEU A 45 14.34 -30.20 -11.39
CA LEU A 45 15.73 -29.83 -11.11
C LEU A 45 16.14 -30.20 -9.68
N ALA A 46 15.30 -29.92 -8.70
CA ALA A 46 15.57 -30.30 -7.30
C ALA A 46 15.67 -31.82 -7.12
N GLN A 47 14.80 -32.58 -7.78
CA GLN A 47 14.84 -34.04 -7.77
C GLN A 47 16.10 -34.57 -8.47
N SER A 48 16.47 -34.01 -9.64
CA SER A 48 17.72 -34.39 -10.33
C SER A 48 18.95 -34.12 -9.45
N ILE A 49 19.03 -32.95 -8.81
CA ILE A 49 20.11 -32.62 -7.87
C ILE A 49 20.16 -33.65 -6.74
N SER A 50 19.03 -33.97 -6.14
CA SER A 50 18.95 -34.95 -5.05
C SER A 50 19.42 -36.34 -5.46
N THR A 51 18.96 -36.84 -6.60
CA THR A 51 19.36 -38.18 -7.12
C THR A 51 20.83 -38.22 -7.50
N THR A 52 21.36 -37.18 -8.13
CA THR A 52 22.77 -37.10 -8.54
C THR A 52 23.69 -36.93 -7.34
N ALA A 53 23.27 -36.21 -6.31
CA ALA A 53 24.05 -35.98 -5.09
C ALA A 53 23.99 -37.15 -4.08
N ALA A 54 22.94 -38.00 -4.12
CA ALA A 54 22.73 -39.08 -3.17
C ALA A 54 23.92 -40.03 -2.98
N PRO A 55 24.66 -40.48 -4.01
CA PRO A 55 25.80 -41.37 -3.84
C PRO A 55 26.98 -40.75 -3.09
N PHE A 56 27.04 -39.42 -3.04
CA PHE A 56 28.15 -38.68 -2.41
C PHE A 56 27.80 -38.21 -0.98
N GLN A 57 26.54 -38.37 -0.56
CA GLN A 57 26.09 -38.00 0.77
C GLN A 57 26.38 -39.18 1.74
N GLY A 58 27.26 -38.97 2.70
CA GLY A 58 27.51 -39.95 3.77
C GLY A 58 28.66 -40.94 3.55
N THR A 59 29.32 -40.94 2.41
CA THR A 59 30.47 -41.80 2.14
C THR A 59 31.75 -40.96 2.23
N GLN A 60 32.52 -41.10 3.32
CA GLN A 60 33.81 -40.42 3.45
C GLN A 60 34.76 -40.91 2.35
N GLY A 61 35.17 -40.02 1.44
CA GLY A 61 36.24 -40.27 0.48
C GLY A 61 35.82 -40.37 -0.98
N ILE A 62 34.52 -40.47 -1.32
CA ILE A 62 34.07 -40.45 -2.73
C ILE A 62 33.81 -39.00 -3.15
N GLN A 63 34.72 -38.43 -3.92
CA GLN A 63 34.53 -37.11 -4.52
C GLN A 63 33.80 -37.27 -5.88
N PRO A 64 32.83 -36.39 -6.19
CA PRO A 64 32.19 -36.39 -7.50
C PRO A 64 33.22 -36.07 -8.60
N THR A 65 33.07 -36.71 -9.74
CA THR A 65 33.89 -36.37 -10.89
C THR A 65 33.65 -34.91 -11.35
N PRO A 66 34.62 -34.25 -11.98
CA PRO A 66 34.47 -32.85 -12.42
C PRO A 66 33.21 -32.62 -13.27
N GLY A 67 32.80 -33.60 -14.08
CA GLY A 67 31.58 -33.52 -14.89
C GLY A 67 30.31 -33.54 -14.06
N VAL A 68 30.23 -34.40 -13.05
CA VAL A 68 29.09 -34.47 -12.12
C VAL A 68 29.01 -33.21 -11.27
N SER A 69 30.15 -32.70 -10.81
CA SER A 69 30.19 -31.41 -10.08
C SER A 69 29.67 -30.26 -10.92
N ALA A 70 30.08 -30.18 -12.20
CA ALA A 70 29.60 -29.15 -13.12
C ALA A 70 28.09 -29.27 -13.36
N GLU A 71 27.55 -30.47 -13.56
CA GLU A 71 26.12 -30.73 -13.73
C GLU A 71 25.32 -30.29 -12.49
N LEU A 72 25.76 -30.63 -11.29
CA LEU A 72 25.13 -30.21 -10.04
C LEU A 72 25.12 -28.69 -9.89
N ILE A 73 26.24 -28.01 -10.23
CA ILE A 73 26.33 -26.54 -10.15
C ILE A 73 25.36 -25.89 -11.14
N VAL A 74 25.33 -26.34 -12.40
CA VAL A 74 24.44 -25.78 -13.42
C VAL A 74 22.97 -25.99 -13.03
N SER A 75 22.59 -27.16 -12.56
CA SER A 75 21.24 -27.47 -12.10
C SER A 75 20.83 -26.65 -10.89
N ALA A 76 21.75 -26.44 -9.93
CA ALA A 76 21.50 -25.60 -8.75
C ALA A 76 21.33 -24.13 -9.14
N LEU A 77 22.15 -23.60 -10.05
CA LEU A 77 22.02 -22.23 -10.56
C LEU A 77 20.72 -22.03 -11.34
N ALA A 78 20.31 -22.99 -12.16
CA ALA A 78 19.04 -22.96 -12.88
C ALA A 78 17.85 -22.95 -11.91
N LEU A 79 17.87 -23.80 -10.88
CA LEU A 79 16.86 -23.81 -9.82
C LEU A 79 16.79 -22.47 -9.08
N GLN A 80 17.93 -21.90 -8.72
CA GLN A 80 18.00 -20.61 -8.03
C GLN A 80 17.45 -19.47 -8.90
N ARG A 81 17.77 -19.49 -10.23
CA ARG A 81 17.23 -18.53 -11.21
C ARG A 81 15.71 -18.62 -11.29
N ASN A 82 15.15 -19.82 -11.40
CA ASN A 82 13.71 -20.04 -11.47
C ASN A 82 13.01 -19.53 -10.20
N LYS A 83 13.55 -19.81 -9.02
CA LYS A 83 13.03 -19.29 -7.74
C LYS A 83 13.04 -17.76 -7.71
N ARG A 84 14.13 -17.14 -8.11
CA ARG A 84 14.22 -15.66 -8.16
C ARG A 84 13.19 -15.06 -9.11
N ALA A 85 12.99 -15.66 -10.29
CA ALA A 85 12.00 -15.20 -11.27
C ALA A 85 10.57 -15.27 -10.70
N LEU A 86 10.21 -16.35 -10.00
CA LEU A 86 8.92 -16.47 -9.32
C LEU A 86 8.75 -15.42 -8.21
N TYR A 87 9.78 -15.19 -7.39
CA TYR A 87 9.71 -14.13 -6.37
C TYR A 87 9.52 -12.75 -6.97
N VAL A 88 10.29 -12.42 -8.02
CA VAL A 88 10.16 -11.12 -8.71
C VAL A 88 8.75 -10.96 -9.28
N TYR A 89 8.20 -12.01 -9.91
CA TYR A 89 6.86 -11.98 -10.48
C TYR A 89 5.78 -11.72 -9.44
N HIS A 90 5.82 -12.44 -8.31
CA HIS A 90 4.83 -12.25 -7.24
C HIS A 90 5.01 -10.93 -6.50
N GLN A 91 6.27 -10.55 -6.20
CA GLN A 91 6.56 -9.29 -5.53
C GLN A 91 6.08 -8.10 -6.35
N GLN A 92 6.33 -8.10 -7.66
CA GLN A 92 5.89 -7.04 -8.55
C GLN A 92 4.36 -6.91 -8.57
N ARG A 93 3.61 -8.02 -8.52
CA ARG A 93 2.14 -7.98 -8.41
C ARG A 93 1.69 -7.32 -7.12
N ILE A 94 2.30 -7.70 -6.00
CA ILE A 94 2.04 -7.11 -4.68
C ILE A 94 2.33 -5.61 -4.70
N ASP A 95 3.45 -5.20 -5.27
CA ASP A 95 3.84 -3.79 -5.33
C ASP A 95 2.87 -3.00 -6.22
N THR A 96 2.46 -3.56 -7.37
CA THR A 96 1.43 -2.93 -8.22
C THR A 96 0.10 -2.76 -7.48
N ILE A 97 -0.32 -3.72 -6.66
CA ILE A 97 -1.56 -3.63 -5.87
C ILE A 97 -1.44 -2.50 -4.84
N LYS A 98 -0.29 -2.39 -4.15
CA LYS A 98 -0.02 -1.31 -3.21
C LYS A 98 -0.02 0.06 -3.89
N ASP A 99 0.66 0.17 -5.05
CA ASP A 99 0.70 1.42 -5.81
C ASP A 99 -0.71 1.86 -6.23
N LYS A 100 -1.53 0.92 -6.73
CA LYS A 100 -2.92 1.19 -7.09
C LYS A 100 -3.78 1.59 -5.89
N PHE A 101 -3.53 0.99 -4.73
CA PHE A 101 -4.21 1.34 -3.49
C PHE A 101 -3.92 2.79 -3.10
N TRP A 102 -2.65 3.21 -3.14
CA TRP A 102 -2.27 4.58 -2.80
C TRP A 102 -2.61 5.61 -3.89
N GLU A 103 -2.56 5.24 -5.18
CA GLU A 103 -3.05 6.11 -6.28
C GLU A 103 -4.52 6.53 -6.09
N LYS A 104 -5.31 5.71 -5.41
CA LYS A 104 -6.75 5.96 -5.16
C LYS A 104 -7.04 6.44 -3.74
N GLY A 105 -6.05 7.02 -3.07
CA GLY A 105 -6.19 7.62 -1.74
C GLY A 105 -6.21 6.63 -0.58
N GLY A 106 -5.80 5.36 -0.80
CA GLY A 106 -5.74 4.37 0.26
C GLY A 106 -7.09 3.87 0.75
N VAL A 107 -8.11 3.91 -0.12
CA VAL A 107 -9.46 3.37 0.14
C VAL A 107 -9.70 2.15 -0.73
N ALA A 108 -9.91 1.00 -0.08
CA ALA A 108 -10.05 -0.29 -0.75
C ALA A 108 -11.24 -0.33 -1.75
N SER A 109 -12.36 0.29 -1.41
CA SER A 109 -13.54 0.34 -2.26
C SER A 109 -13.27 1.02 -3.61
N ASN A 110 -12.40 2.02 -3.65
CA ASN A 110 -12.08 2.76 -4.87
C ASN A 110 -11.20 1.96 -5.85
N VAL A 111 -10.46 0.98 -5.35
CA VAL A 111 -9.50 0.20 -6.15
C VAL A 111 -10.06 -1.17 -6.50
N PHE A 112 -10.75 -1.80 -5.55
CA PHE A 112 -11.14 -3.21 -5.61
C PHE A 112 -12.65 -3.40 -5.81
N ALA A 113 -13.39 -2.34 -6.19
CA ALA A 113 -14.80 -2.44 -6.54
C ALA A 113 -15.04 -3.42 -7.70
N GLN A 114 -16.24 -4.02 -7.71
CA GLN A 114 -16.65 -4.87 -8.82
C GLN A 114 -16.67 -4.06 -10.12
N GLY A 115 -16.07 -4.62 -11.19
CA GLY A 115 -15.97 -3.95 -12.49
C GLY A 115 -14.66 -3.18 -12.72
N MET A 116 -13.84 -2.97 -11.72
CA MET A 116 -12.50 -2.39 -11.92
C MET A 116 -11.56 -3.40 -12.59
N GLU A 117 -10.79 -2.94 -13.57
CA GLU A 117 -9.83 -3.75 -14.33
C GLU A 117 -8.79 -4.43 -13.40
N THR A 118 -8.34 -3.72 -12.38
CA THR A 118 -7.41 -4.26 -11.39
C THR A 118 -7.96 -5.51 -10.72
N ARG A 119 -9.24 -5.50 -10.31
CA ARG A 119 -9.88 -6.64 -9.65
C ARG A 119 -10.06 -7.84 -10.58
N GLN A 120 -10.38 -7.61 -11.86
CA GLN A 120 -10.54 -8.69 -12.84
C GLN A 120 -9.26 -9.49 -13.06
N ASN A 121 -8.11 -8.84 -12.89
CA ASN A 121 -6.79 -9.43 -13.08
C ASN A 121 -6.16 -9.98 -11.78
N MET A 122 -6.86 -9.85 -10.64
CA MET A 122 -6.42 -10.37 -9.34
C MET A 122 -6.72 -11.86 -9.21
N THR A 123 -5.84 -12.56 -8.52
CA THR A 123 -6.09 -13.91 -8.03
C THR A 123 -6.76 -13.86 -6.66
N THR A 124 -7.31 -14.99 -6.18
CA THR A 124 -7.84 -15.10 -4.81
C THR A 124 -6.79 -14.76 -3.75
N PHE A 125 -5.52 -15.07 -4.03
CA PHE A 125 -4.40 -14.73 -3.15
C PHE A 125 -4.13 -13.22 -3.14
N ASP A 126 -4.15 -12.58 -4.31
CA ASP A 126 -4.00 -11.12 -4.46
C ASP A 126 -5.15 -10.38 -3.74
N GLU A 127 -6.39 -10.90 -3.84
CA GLU A 127 -7.55 -10.34 -3.12
C GLU A 127 -7.40 -10.46 -1.59
N ALA A 128 -6.94 -11.60 -1.10
CA ALA A 128 -6.71 -11.81 0.32
C ALA A 128 -5.62 -10.86 0.85
N PHE A 129 -4.53 -10.70 0.07
CA PHE A 129 -3.49 -9.74 0.38
C PHE A 129 -4.02 -8.30 0.41
N ALA A 130 -4.78 -7.89 -0.60
CA ALA A 130 -5.33 -6.53 -0.71
C ALA A 130 -6.24 -6.19 0.48
N LYS A 131 -7.09 -7.13 0.92
CA LYS A 131 -7.92 -6.96 2.12
C LYS A 131 -7.07 -6.80 3.38
N GLY A 132 -6.15 -7.72 3.64
CA GLY A 132 -5.29 -7.64 4.82
C GLY A 132 -4.43 -6.37 4.84
N TYR A 133 -3.95 -5.91 3.68
CA TYR A 133 -3.20 -4.66 3.56
C TYR A 133 -4.08 -3.44 3.85
N SER A 134 -5.32 -3.42 3.34
CA SER A 134 -6.30 -2.38 3.62
C SER A 134 -6.63 -2.31 5.11
N ASP A 135 -6.91 -3.46 5.76
CA ASP A 135 -7.21 -3.52 7.19
C ASP A 135 -6.02 -3.04 8.05
N LEU A 136 -4.79 -3.41 7.66
CA LEU A 136 -3.58 -2.92 8.33
C LEU A 136 -3.43 -1.40 8.21
N CYS A 137 -3.65 -0.86 7.01
CA CYS A 137 -3.60 0.58 6.77
C CYS A 137 -4.69 1.31 7.57
N LEU A 138 -5.89 0.73 7.66
CA LEU A 138 -6.98 1.28 8.46
C LEU A 138 -6.63 1.31 9.95
N GLN A 139 -6.12 0.21 10.51
CA GLN A 139 -5.65 0.14 11.89
C GLN A 139 -4.55 1.16 12.19
N PHE A 140 -3.60 1.34 11.26
CA PHE A 140 -2.55 2.34 11.41
C PHE A 140 -3.13 3.75 11.46
N LYS A 141 -4.04 4.09 10.54
CA LYS A 141 -4.72 5.39 10.51
C LYS A 141 -5.51 5.64 11.80
N THR A 142 -6.33 4.68 12.25
CA THR A 142 -7.13 4.82 13.47
C THR A 142 -6.26 4.92 14.72
N SER A 143 -5.12 4.23 14.79
CA SER A 143 -4.19 4.36 15.92
C SER A 143 -3.55 5.75 16.01
N TRP A 144 -3.24 6.34 14.87
CA TRP A 144 -2.75 7.72 14.80
C TRP A 144 -3.81 8.69 15.32
N TYR A 145 -5.06 8.57 14.85
CA TYR A 145 -6.15 9.44 15.27
C TYR A 145 -6.46 9.33 16.77
N ARG A 146 -6.45 8.12 17.34
CA ARG A 146 -6.59 7.96 18.80
C ARG A 146 -5.46 8.65 19.56
N GLY A 147 -4.23 8.66 19.03
CA GLY A 147 -3.10 9.36 19.64
C GLY A 147 -3.25 10.89 19.61
N VAL A 148 -3.88 11.43 18.59
CA VAL A 148 -4.17 12.89 18.49
C VAL A 148 -5.39 13.24 19.35
N GLY A 149 -6.48 12.47 19.25
CA GLY A 149 -7.69 12.72 20.03
C GLY A 149 -7.55 12.47 21.54
N SER A 150 -6.58 11.68 22.00
CA SER A 150 -6.28 11.55 23.43
C SER A 150 -5.57 12.76 23.99
N ARG A 151 -4.79 13.49 23.19
CA ARG A 151 -4.20 14.78 23.61
C ARG A 151 -5.25 15.88 23.73
N GLU A 152 -6.24 15.90 22.87
CA GLU A 152 -7.36 16.84 22.96
C GLU A 152 -8.24 16.53 24.17
N ARG A 153 -8.53 15.25 24.47
CA ARG A 153 -9.30 14.87 25.67
C ARG A 153 -8.59 15.13 26.99
N GLU A 154 -7.25 15.04 27.05
CA GLU A 154 -6.50 15.44 28.25
C GLU A 154 -6.60 16.93 28.53
N ILE A 155 -6.92 17.75 27.53
CA ILE A 155 -7.15 19.19 27.68
C ILE A 155 -8.62 19.49 28.04
N GLU A 156 -9.57 18.70 27.52
CA GLU A 156 -11.00 18.82 27.83
C GLU A 156 -11.37 18.28 29.21
N ASP A 157 -10.71 17.22 29.70
CA ASP A 157 -10.92 16.64 31.04
C ASP A 157 -10.61 17.62 32.20
N TYR A 158 -9.94 18.75 31.88
CA TYR A 158 -9.77 19.85 32.86
C TYR A 158 -10.92 20.86 32.85
N MET A 159 -11.92 20.73 31.96
CA MET A 159 -12.96 21.76 31.79
C MET A 159 -14.41 21.29 31.82
N GLU A 160 -14.75 19.99 31.89
CA GLU A 160 -16.17 19.60 31.96
C GLU A 160 -16.47 18.44 32.90
N GLU A 161 -17.27 18.75 33.91
CA GLU A 161 -18.20 17.83 34.57
C GLU A 161 -19.43 17.62 33.66
N GLU A 162 -19.79 16.37 33.52
CA GLU A 162 -21.07 15.78 33.10
C GLU A 162 -21.73 16.22 31.79
N VAL A 163 -21.66 15.32 30.79
CA VAL A 163 -22.81 15.00 29.92
C VAL A 163 -22.78 13.52 29.54
N ASP A 164 -23.95 12.88 29.68
CA ASP A 164 -24.23 11.47 29.54
C ASP A 164 -23.84 10.83 28.20
N ASP A 165 -23.38 9.58 28.31
CA ASP A 165 -23.18 8.61 27.21
C ASP A 165 -24.50 8.32 26.51
N GLU A 166 -24.45 8.29 25.20
CA GLU A 166 -25.05 7.30 24.28
C GLU A 166 -24.95 7.84 22.86
N ASP A 167 -23.92 7.44 22.14
CA ASP A 167 -23.95 7.13 20.71
C ASP A 167 -22.56 6.62 20.30
N GLU A 168 -22.40 5.29 20.31
CA GLU A 168 -21.29 4.61 19.62
C GLU A 168 -21.46 4.81 18.11
N GLU A 169 -20.97 5.92 17.58
CA GLU A 169 -20.87 6.11 16.13
C GLU A 169 -19.77 5.23 15.55
N GLU A 170 -20.17 4.44 14.55
CA GLU A 170 -19.32 3.48 13.86
C GLU A 170 -18.04 4.14 13.29
N PRO A 171 -16.87 3.44 13.32
CA PRO A 171 -15.57 3.99 12.91
C PRO A 171 -15.47 4.38 11.43
N THR A 172 -16.53 4.19 10.64
CA THR A 172 -16.61 4.56 9.23
C THR A 172 -16.71 6.08 9.01
N GLN A 173 -17.24 6.85 9.96
CA GLN A 173 -17.37 8.31 9.81
C GLN A 173 -16.08 9.07 10.10
N LEU A 174 -15.16 8.49 10.90
CA LEU A 174 -13.86 9.11 11.17
C LEU A 174 -12.91 9.14 9.93
N MET A 175 -13.17 8.30 8.93
CA MET A 175 -12.32 8.26 7.72
C MET A 175 -12.64 9.40 6.74
N ASP A 176 -13.84 9.95 6.78
CA ASP A 176 -14.24 11.09 5.94
C ASP A 176 -13.69 12.43 6.46
N ALA A 177 -13.31 12.47 7.75
CA ALA A 177 -12.75 13.68 8.38
C ALA A 177 -11.26 13.92 8.06
N VAL A 178 -10.58 13.00 7.39
CA VAL A 178 -9.12 13.02 7.19
C VAL A 178 -8.67 14.02 6.12
N ASP A 179 -9.54 14.43 5.23
CA ASP A 179 -9.22 15.43 4.21
C ASP A 179 -10.22 16.59 4.24
N LEU A 180 -10.12 17.41 5.28
CA LEU A 180 -10.90 18.65 5.42
C LEU A 180 -10.65 19.64 4.29
N PHE A 181 -9.53 19.54 3.59
CA PHE A 181 -9.08 20.52 2.60
C PHE A 181 -9.01 19.98 1.17
N GLY A 182 -9.13 18.67 0.96
CA GLY A 182 -8.98 18.04 -0.34
C GLY A 182 -10.26 17.53 -1.00
N GLY A 183 -11.42 17.68 -0.36
CA GLY A 183 -12.72 17.25 -0.91
C GLY A 183 -12.84 15.76 -1.17
N GLY A 184 -11.96 14.93 -0.60
CA GLY A 184 -11.93 13.49 -0.78
C GLY A 184 -11.08 12.76 0.25
N THR A 185 -11.11 11.43 0.20
CA THR A 185 -10.31 10.54 1.06
C THR A 185 -8.81 10.50 0.70
N ASN A 186 -8.29 11.59 0.15
CA ASN A 186 -6.92 11.68 -0.34
C ASN A 186 -5.95 12.04 0.79
N ILE A 187 -5.01 11.15 1.10
CA ILE A 187 -4.01 11.31 2.17
C ILE A 187 -2.76 12.07 1.63
N SER A 188 -2.90 12.82 0.57
CA SER A 188 -1.81 13.65 0.08
C SER A 188 -1.58 14.82 1.05
N PRO A 189 -0.34 15.15 1.41
CA PRO A 189 -0.10 16.34 2.22
C PRO A 189 -0.62 17.57 1.46
N PRO A 190 -1.22 18.54 2.15
CA PRO A 190 -1.71 19.77 1.53
C PRO A 190 -0.58 20.48 0.82
N LYS A 191 -0.83 20.94 -0.41
CA LYS A 191 0.19 21.63 -1.24
C LYS A 191 0.35 23.09 -0.86
N ASP A 192 -0.73 23.72 -0.40
CA ASP A 192 -0.76 25.15 -0.11
C ASP A 192 -0.59 25.38 1.39
N LEU A 193 0.43 26.17 1.72
CA LEU A 193 0.73 26.59 3.10
C LEU A 193 -0.23 27.68 3.60
N MET A 194 -0.80 28.43 2.69
CA MET A 194 -1.72 29.54 2.96
C MET A 194 -3.04 29.27 2.25
N VAL A 195 -4.16 29.63 2.89
CA VAL A 195 -5.51 29.40 2.36
C VAL A 195 -6.39 30.65 2.49
N ASP A 196 -7.27 30.84 1.52
CA ASP A 196 -8.29 31.88 1.57
C ASP A 196 -9.50 31.35 2.37
N VAL A 197 -9.89 32.09 3.39
CA VAL A 197 -10.99 31.70 4.28
C VAL A 197 -12.01 32.81 4.41
N ARG A 198 -13.27 32.42 4.51
CA ARG A 198 -14.39 33.31 4.82
C ARG A 198 -14.91 33.03 6.21
N VAL A 199 -15.04 34.05 7.04
CA VAL A 199 -15.53 33.92 8.39
C VAL A 199 -17.07 33.82 8.40
N ILE A 200 -17.60 32.71 8.94
CA ILE A 200 -19.04 32.45 9.06
C ILE A 200 -19.57 32.97 10.40
N LYS A 201 -18.82 32.73 11.48
CA LYS A 201 -19.14 33.18 12.84
C LYS A 201 -18.17 34.25 13.29
N ASP A 202 -18.66 35.24 14.01
CA ASP A 202 -17.82 36.29 14.57
C ASP A 202 -17.00 35.70 15.73
N MET A 203 -15.69 35.59 15.52
CA MET A 203 -14.76 35.03 16.52
C MET A 203 -14.01 36.11 17.32
N GLY A 204 -14.12 37.37 16.91
CA GLY A 204 -13.38 38.44 17.55
C GLY A 204 -11.87 38.37 17.33
N GLU A 205 -11.11 38.71 18.36
CA GLU A 205 -9.64 38.71 18.31
C GLU A 205 -9.09 37.29 18.59
N VAL A 206 -8.48 36.68 17.60
CA VAL A 206 -7.87 35.34 17.67
C VAL A 206 -6.36 35.46 17.55
N GLU A 207 -5.63 34.75 18.41
CA GLU A 207 -4.17 34.64 18.37
C GLU A 207 -3.76 33.46 17.51
N LEU A 208 -3.00 33.73 16.46
CA LEU A 208 -2.45 32.74 15.55
C LEU A 208 -1.23 32.04 16.17
N LEU A 209 -0.89 30.84 15.70
CA LEU A 209 0.32 30.12 16.12
C LEU A 209 1.61 30.93 15.88
N SER A 210 1.57 31.84 14.90
CA SER A 210 2.65 32.82 14.68
C SER A 210 2.79 33.91 15.74
N GLY A 211 1.88 33.94 16.74
CA GLY A 211 1.83 34.97 17.79
C GLY A 211 1.17 36.28 17.36
N ASN A 212 0.68 36.37 16.11
CA ASN A 212 -0.03 37.53 15.62
C ASN A 212 -1.52 37.47 16.05
N ARG A 213 -2.11 38.60 16.40
CA ARG A 213 -3.54 38.70 16.73
C ARG A 213 -4.28 39.29 15.56
N ILE A 214 -5.34 38.60 15.12
CA ILE A 214 -6.19 39.02 14.00
C ILE A 214 -7.64 39.03 14.47
N ASN A 215 -8.36 40.11 14.11
CA ASN A 215 -9.80 40.21 14.38
C ASN A 215 -10.59 39.60 13.26
N LEU A 216 -11.23 38.43 13.49
CA LEU A 216 -12.00 37.68 12.51
C LEU A 216 -13.47 38.08 12.55
N GLU A 217 -13.84 39.06 11.71
CA GLU A 217 -15.20 39.56 11.58
C GLU A 217 -16.03 38.75 10.60
N LYS A 218 -17.26 38.45 10.95
CA LYS A 218 -18.20 37.69 10.11
C LYS A 218 -18.34 38.30 8.71
N GLY A 219 -18.24 37.44 7.69
CA GLY A 219 -18.41 37.80 6.29
C GLY A 219 -17.17 38.34 5.59
N LYS A 220 -16.09 38.60 6.33
CA LYS A 220 -14.79 38.98 5.74
C LYS A 220 -14.01 37.77 5.26
N GLN A 221 -13.13 38.01 4.29
CA GLN A 221 -12.16 37.03 3.78
C GLN A 221 -10.78 37.39 4.28
N TYR A 222 -10.02 36.34 4.63
CA TYR A 222 -8.65 36.45 5.12
C TYR A 222 -7.78 35.40 4.43
N PHE A 223 -6.51 35.75 4.23
CA PHE A 223 -5.49 34.83 3.72
C PHE A 223 -4.61 34.41 4.90
N LEU A 224 -4.77 33.19 5.38
CA LEU A 224 -4.19 32.71 6.63
C LEU A 224 -3.38 31.41 6.43
N PRO A 225 -2.40 31.15 7.33
CA PRO A 225 -1.73 29.87 7.34
C PRO A 225 -2.72 28.71 7.59
N ARG A 226 -2.57 27.64 6.85
CA ARG A 226 -3.45 26.47 6.93
C ARG A 226 -3.51 25.87 8.34
N GLU A 227 -2.36 25.83 9.04
CA GLU A 227 -2.25 25.34 10.43
C GLU A 227 -3.18 26.09 11.41
N ASP A 228 -3.31 27.40 11.25
CA ASP A 228 -4.17 28.21 12.10
C ASP A 228 -5.66 28.05 11.76
N VAL A 229 -5.95 27.80 10.48
CA VAL A 229 -7.32 27.72 9.97
C VAL A 229 -7.97 26.37 10.26
N GLU A 230 -7.19 25.30 10.38
CA GLU A 230 -7.67 23.92 10.48
C GLU A 230 -8.65 23.74 11.65
N ALA A 231 -8.28 24.20 12.84
CA ALA A 231 -9.15 24.18 14.02
C ALA A 231 -10.43 25.00 13.85
N MET A 232 -10.36 26.12 13.11
CA MET A 232 -11.49 27.02 12.88
C MET A 232 -12.47 26.43 11.86
N VAL A 233 -11.99 25.68 10.87
CA VAL A 233 -12.84 24.95 9.91
C VAL A 233 -13.56 23.81 10.61
N VAL A 234 -12.88 23.03 11.46
CA VAL A 234 -13.49 21.95 12.24
C VAL A 234 -14.62 22.48 13.13
N SER A 235 -14.40 23.64 13.78
CA SER A 235 -15.45 24.28 14.62
C SER A 235 -16.59 24.91 13.79
N GLY A 236 -16.51 24.91 12.46
CA GLY A 236 -17.48 25.57 11.57
C GLY A 236 -17.56 27.08 11.75
N ALA A 237 -16.47 27.72 12.16
CA ALA A 237 -16.37 29.16 12.32
C ALA A 237 -15.95 29.86 11.02
N VAL A 238 -15.18 29.16 10.19
CA VAL A 238 -14.72 29.66 8.89
C VAL A 238 -14.96 28.63 7.79
N GLU A 239 -15.08 29.08 6.54
CA GLU A 239 -15.23 28.28 5.35
C GLU A 239 -14.09 28.60 4.38
N LEU A 240 -13.56 27.59 3.70
CA LEU A 240 -12.57 27.76 2.66
C LEU A 240 -13.22 28.40 1.41
N VAL A 241 -12.53 29.32 0.79
CA VAL A 241 -12.91 29.92 -0.47
C VAL A 241 -11.98 29.35 -1.55
N GLU A 242 -12.53 28.60 -2.50
CA GLU A 242 -11.81 28.13 -3.68
C GLU A 242 -11.59 29.27 -4.68
#